data_e6749fd189eaabbb261100d7d31abd16
#
_entry.id   e6749fd189eaabbb261100d7d31abd16
#
_cell.length_a   1.000
_cell.length_b   1.000
_cell.length_c   1.000
_cell.angle_alpha   90.00
_cell.angle_beta   90.00
_cell.angle_gamma   90.00
#
_symmetry.space_group_name_H-M   'P 1'
#
loop_
_entity.id
_entity.type
_entity.pdbx_description
1 polymer ?
#
loop_
_entity_poly.entity_id
_entity_poly.type
_entity_poly.pdbx_seq_one_letter_code
_entity_poly.pdbx_strand_id
1 'polypeptide(L)'
;FVLILVGVLGVQLELVTSLEAEIQKRQQEEQRRLALEKALAGPLASGRITLDNGKIGISGNVLFALNSDQLQPEGRQVLKGLAQPIAAYLGASEQMLMVSGFTDDMPVRGSNRHFADNWELSAQRALTVTRTLIEEGVPSSAIFAAAFGSQQPVAANTDADGRARSRRVEMAPVPKSSAAAREGNG
;
A
#
# COMPACT_ATOMS: atom_id res chain seq x y z
N PHE A 1 -41.03 4.70 36.67
CA PHE A 1 -40.86 3.39 36.02
C PHE A 1 -40.83 3.53 34.50
N VAL A 2 -41.79 4.21 33.91
CA VAL A 2 -41.88 4.42 32.44
C VAL A 2 -40.66 5.16 31.90
N LEU A 3 -40.15 6.19 32.57
CA LEU A 3 -38.98 6.96 32.17
C LEU A 3 -37.68 6.11 32.13
N ILE A 4 -37.53 5.18 33.09
CA ILE A 4 -36.40 4.24 33.13
C ILE A 4 -36.49 3.27 31.96
N LEU A 5 -37.67 2.79 31.64
CA LEU A 5 -37.90 1.86 30.53
C LEU A 5 -37.58 2.52 29.18
N VAL A 6 -37.98 3.78 28.98
CA VAL A 6 -37.68 4.56 27.77
C VAL A 6 -36.18 4.82 27.65
N GLY A 7 -35.49 5.12 28.76
CA GLY A 7 -34.05 5.30 28.79
C GLY A 7 -33.29 4.03 28.40
N VAL A 8 -33.67 2.87 28.93
CA VAL A 8 -33.07 1.57 28.62
C VAL A 8 -33.31 1.20 27.15
N LEU A 9 -34.50 1.45 26.63
CA LEU A 9 -34.85 1.20 25.24
C LEU A 9 -34.01 2.07 24.28
N GLY A 10 -33.80 3.35 24.64
CA GLY A 10 -32.95 4.28 23.87
C GLY A 10 -31.50 3.82 23.81
N VAL A 11 -30.92 3.41 24.93
CA VAL A 11 -29.54 2.89 24.98
C VAL A 11 -29.41 1.60 24.18
N GLN A 12 -30.38 0.69 24.26
CA GLN A 12 -30.37 -0.55 23.45
C GLN A 12 -30.47 -0.24 21.97
N LEU A 13 -31.28 0.71 21.55
CA LEU A 13 -31.41 1.09 20.14
C LEU A 13 -30.11 1.70 19.60
N GLU A 14 -29.45 2.58 20.36
CA GLU A 14 -28.13 3.11 19.99
C GLU A 14 -27.07 2.03 19.87
N LEU A 15 -27.05 1.06 20.78
CA LEU A 15 -26.12 -0.06 20.74
C LEU A 15 -26.33 -0.95 19.51
N VAL A 16 -27.58 -1.28 19.19
CA VAL A 16 -27.93 -2.07 17.99
C VAL A 16 -27.52 -1.32 16.71
N THR A 17 -27.81 -0.03 16.61
CA THR A 17 -27.44 0.81 15.47
C THR A 17 -25.91 0.88 15.31
N SER A 18 -25.18 1.01 16.42
CA SER A 18 -23.71 1.02 16.43
C SER A 18 -23.12 -0.32 15.99
N LEU A 19 -23.69 -1.44 16.45
CA LEU A 19 -23.28 -2.80 16.01
C LEU A 19 -23.57 -3.06 14.55
N GLU A 20 -24.72 -2.63 14.05
CA GLU A 20 -25.06 -2.74 12.62
C GLU A 20 -24.09 -1.95 11.75
N ALA A 21 -23.73 -0.72 12.14
CA ALA A 21 -22.75 0.09 11.45
C ALA A 21 -21.36 -0.57 11.42
N GLU A 22 -20.93 -1.18 12.53
CA GLU A 22 -19.65 -1.92 12.60
C GLU A 22 -19.66 -3.18 11.71
N ILE A 23 -20.75 -3.94 11.69
CA ILE A 23 -20.91 -5.10 10.81
C ILE A 23 -20.86 -4.69 9.36
N GLN A 24 -21.56 -3.63 8.96
CA GLN A 24 -21.54 -3.12 7.58
C GLN A 24 -20.14 -2.67 7.18
N LYS A 25 -19.42 -1.98 8.05
CA LYS A 25 -18.04 -1.55 7.81
C LYS A 25 -17.12 -2.74 7.55
N ARG A 26 -17.19 -3.77 8.38
CA ARG A 26 -16.41 -5.01 8.20
C ARG A 26 -16.74 -5.74 6.91
N GLN A 27 -18.02 -5.83 6.55
CA GLN A 27 -18.45 -6.42 5.30
C GLN A 27 -17.93 -5.64 4.09
N GLN A 28 -17.94 -4.31 4.13
CA GLN A 28 -17.37 -3.48 3.07
C GLN A 28 -15.85 -3.65 2.94
N GLU A 29 -15.13 -3.70 4.04
CA GLU A 29 -13.68 -3.94 4.05
C GLU A 29 -13.34 -5.32 3.47
N GLU A 30 -14.11 -6.35 3.83
CA GLU A 30 -13.93 -7.70 3.28
C GLU A 30 -14.22 -7.76 1.78
N GLN A 31 -15.31 -7.12 1.32
CA GLN A 31 -15.64 -7.02 -0.10
C GLN A 31 -14.56 -6.29 -0.90
N ARG A 32 -13.99 -5.21 -0.36
CA ARG A 32 -12.87 -4.50 -0.98
C ARG A 32 -11.63 -5.38 -1.09
N ARG A 33 -11.31 -6.12 -0.04
CA ARG A 33 -10.18 -7.07 -0.04
C ARG A 33 -10.35 -8.14 -1.10
N LEU A 34 -11.53 -8.76 -1.17
CA LEU A 34 -11.85 -9.77 -2.17
C LEU A 34 -11.84 -9.21 -3.60
N ALA A 35 -12.33 -7.98 -3.79
CA ALA A 35 -12.28 -7.31 -5.08
C ALA A 35 -10.84 -7.05 -5.54
N LEU A 36 -9.95 -6.65 -4.63
CA LEU A 36 -8.53 -6.47 -4.91
C LEU A 36 -7.86 -7.79 -5.28
N GLU A 37 -8.08 -8.85 -4.51
CA GLU A 37 -7.57 -10.20 -4.81
C GLU A 37 -8.02 -10.67 -6.20
N LYS A 38 -9.28 -10.48 -6.53
CA LYS A 38 -9.83 -10.86 -7.83
C LYS A 38 -9.21 -10.04 -8.96
N ALA A 39 -9.05 -8.73 -8.76
CA ALA A 39 -8.44 -7.84 -9.74
C ALA A 39 -6.97 -8.20 -10.02
N LEU A 40 -6.26 -8.70 -9.01
CA LEU A 40 -4.84 -9.05 -9.08
C LEU A 40 -4.59 -10.54 -9.35
N ALA A 41 -5.62 -11.34 -9.64
CA ALA A 41 -5.47 -12.79 -9.85
C ALA A 41 -4.47 -13.13 -10.98
N GLY A 42 -4.48 -12.38 -12.08
CA GLY A 42 -3.51 -12.55 -13.16
C GLY A 42 -2.07 -12.26 -12.73
N PRO A 43 -1.77 -11.06 -12.22
CA PRO A 43 -0.44 -10.75 -11.70
C PRO A 43 0.04 -11.67 -10.58
N LEU A 44 -0.83 -12.10 -9.66
CA LEU A 44 -0.51 -13.07 -8.60
C LEU A 44 -0.09 -14.43 -9.17
N ALA A 45 -0.71 -14.88 -10.24
CA ALA A 45 -0.37 -16.15 -10.89
C ALA A 45 1.05 -16.17 -11.47
N SER A 46 1.62 -15.00 -11.77
CA SER A 46 3.02 -14.89 -12.26
C SER A 46 4.06 -15.22 -11.18
N GLY A 47 3.67 -15.20 -9.89
CA GLY A 47 4.56 -15.45 -8.75
C GLY A 47 5.55 -14.32 -8.44
N ARG A 48 5.49 -13.18 -9.15
CA ARG A 48 6.40 -12.04 -8.97
C ARG A 48 5.92 -11.02 -7.95
N ILE A 49 4.66 -11.09 -7.58
CA ILE A 49 4.04 -10.26 -6.56
C ILE A 49 3.45 -11.13 -5.46
N THR A 50 3.34 -10.56 -4.28
CA THR A 50 2.63 -11.16 -3.15
C THR A 50 1.46 -10.26 -2.75
N LEU A 51 0.42 -10.85 -2.21
CA LEU A 51 -0.70 -10.11 -1.63
C LEU A 51 -0.97 -10.67 -0.23
N ASP A 52 -0.77 -9.83 0.77
CA ASP A 52 -0.97 -10.16 2.18
C ASP A 52 -1.71 -9.01 2.87
N ASN A 53 -2.88 -9.31 3.43
CA ASN A 53 -3.73 -8.33 4.11
C ASN A 53 -3.98 -7.03 3.32
N GLY A 54 -4.17 -7.15 2.00
CA GLY A 54 -4.37 -6.02 1.11
C GLY A 54 -3.11 -5.26 0.73
N LYS A 55 -1.93 -5.73 1.15
CA LYS A 55 -0.63 -5.17 0.74
C LYS A 55 -0.03 -5.97 -0.41
N ILE A 56 0.27 -5.30 -1.49
CA ILE A 56 0.96 -5.88 -2.64
C ILE A 56 2.46 -5.71 -2.42
N GLY A 57 3.18 -6.83 -2.31
CA GLY A 57 4.63 -6.83 -2.15
C GLY A 57 5.34 -7.20 -3.45
N ILE A 58 6.41 -6.50 -3.77
CA ILE A 58 7.29 -6.81 -4.90
C ILE A 58 8.73 -6.80 -4.39
N SER A 59 9.47 -7.87 -4.67
CA SER A 59 10.90 -7.94 -4.33
C SER A 59 11.68 -6.81 -5.03
N GLY A 60 12.58 -6.17 -4.28
CA GLY A 60 13.47 -5.16 -4.82
C GLY A 60 14.36 -5.68 -5.95
N ASN A 61 14.72 -6.96 -5.92
CA ASN A 61 15.53 -7.59 -6.97
C ASN A 61 14.77 -7.76 -8.30
N VAL A 62 13.44 -7.86 -8.25
CA VAL A 62 12.60 -7.88 -9.46
C VAL A 62 12.51 -6.50 -10.08
N LEU A 63 12.40 -5.47 -9.24
CA LEU A 63 12.19 -4.09 -9.67
C LEU A 63 13.49 -3.39 -10.08
N PHE A 64 14.56 -3.53 -9.28
CA PHE A 64 15.76 -2.70 -9.38
C PHE A 64 17.04 -3.53 -9.38
N ALA A 65 18.07 -3.02 -10.06
CA ALA A 65 19.43 -3.48 -9.87
C ALA A 65 19.94 -3.10 -8.46
N LEU A 66 21.02 -3.76 -8.02
CA LEU A 66 21.62 -3.51 -6.72
C LEU A 66 22.04 -2.02 -6.59
N ASN A 67 21.69 -1.39 -5.47
CA ASN A 67 21.98 0.02 -5.19
C ASN A 67 21.48 0.99 -6.28
N SER A 68 20.40 0.67 -6.97
CA SER A 68 19.80 1.49 -8.02
C SER A 68 18.33 1.77 -7.72
N ASP A 69 17.84 2.91 -8.21
CA ASP A 69 16.44 3.31 -8.28
C ASP A 69 15.85 3.18 -9.70
N GLN A 70 16.67 2.71 -10.63
CA GLN A 70 16.29 2.49 -12.02
C GLN A 70 15.59 1.14 -12.18
N LEU A 71 14.41 1.14 -12.82
CA LEU A 71 13.66 -0.08 -13.08
C LEU A 71 14.38 -0.98 -14.09
N GLN A 72 14.45 -2.26 -13.73
CA GLN A 72 14.79 -3.31 -14.70
C GLN A 72 13.61 -3.56 -15.66
N PRO A 73 13.84 -4.11 -16.86
CA PRO A 73 12.76 -4.46 -17.80
C PRO A 73 11.69 -5.36 -17.18
N GLU A 74 12.09 -6.34 -16.37
CA GLU A 74 11.17 -7.22 -15.63
C GLU A 74 10.29 -6.43 -14.66
N GLY A 75 10.87 -5.51 -13.91
CA GLY A 75 10.14 -4.66 -12.96
C GLY A 75 9.11 -3.77 -13.66
N ARG A 76 9.47 -3.21 -14.81
CA ARG A 76 8.55 -2.42 -15.63
C ARG A 76 7.37 -3.26 -16.13
N GLN A 77 7.61 -4.49 -16.56
CA GLN A 77 6.55 -5.41 -16.99
C GLN A 77 5.59 -5.76 -15.85
N VAL A 78 6.10 -6.01 -14.65
CA VAL A 78 5.28 -6.28 -13.46
C VAL A 78 4.39 -5.08 -13.16
N LEU A 79 4.95 -3.87 -13.12
CA LEU A 79 4.18 -2.65 -12.83
C LEU A 79 3.14 -2.34 -13.92
N LYS A 80 3.47 -2.58 -15.17
CA LYS A 80 2.54 -2.43 -16.29
C LYS A 80 1.33 -3.37 -16.14
N GLY A 81 1.56 -4.62 -15.72
CA GLY A 81 0.48 -5.59 -15.47
C GLY A 81 -0.38 -5.23 -14.27
N LEU A 82 0.15 -4.49 -13.29
CA LEU A 82 -0.57 -4.06 -12.10
C LEU A 82 -1.38 -2.78 -12.29
N ALA A 83 -0.97 -1.90 -13.20
CA ALA A 83 -1.49 -0.54 -13.29
C ALA A 83 -3.00 -0.51 -13.58
N GLN A 84 -3.50 -1.28 -14.55
CA GLN A 84 -4.90 -1.29 -14.92
C GLN A 84 -5.82 -1.87 -13.82
N PRO A 85 -5.52 -3.04 -13.23
CA PRO A 85 -6.29 -3.55 -12.11
C PRO A 85 -6.33 -2.59 -10.92
N ILE A 86 -5.21 -1.97 -10.58
CA ILE A 86 -5.12 -0.99 -9.48
C ILE A 86 -5.94 0.26 -9.81
N ALA A 87 -5.81 0.81 -11.02
CA ALA A 87 -6.56 2.00 -11.43
C ALA A 87 -8.08 1.75 -11.38
N ALA A 88 -8.54 0.59 -11.85
CA ALA A 88 -9.95 0.19 -11.77
C ALA A 88 -10.43 0.05 -10.32
N TYR A 89 -9.64 -0.59 -9.46
CA TYR A 89 -9.95 -0.73 -8.04
C TYR A 89 -10.04 0.62 -7.34
N LEU A 90 -9.08 1.51 -7.54
CA LEU A 90 -9.07 2.85 -6.94
C LEU A 90 -10.24 3.72 -7.46
N GLY A 91 -10.63 3.55 -8.72
CA GLY A 91 -11.78 4.24 -9.30
C GLY A 91 -13.12 3.79 -8.71
N ALA A 92 -13.23 2.53 -8.31
CA ALA A 92 -14.44 1.96 -7.69
C ALA A 92 -14.49 2.13 -6.17
N SER A 93 -13.39 2.52 -5.54
CA SER A 93 -13.28 2.73 -4.10
C SER A 93 -12.77 4.16 -3.81
N GLU A 94 -13.17 4.72 -2.67
CA GLU A 94 -12.64 6.02 -2.22
C GLU A 94 -11.33 5.85 -1.45
N GLN A 95 -10.34 5.26 -2.11
CA GLN A 95 -9.03 4.97 -1.54
C GLN A 95 -7.91 5.57 -2.39
N MET A 96 -6.76 5.74 -1.77
CA MET A 96 -5.50 6.08 -2.42
C MET A 96 -4.55 4.91 -2.34
N LEU A 97 -3.61 4.83 -3.25
CA LEU A 97 -2.53 3.85 -3.20
C LEU A 97 -1.30 4.47 -2.53
N MET A 98 -0.87 3.88 -1.43
CA MET A 98 0.41 4.19 -0.80
C MET A 98 1.48 3.25 -1.34
N VAL A 99 2.51 3.81 -1.96
CA VAL A 99 3.68 3.07 -2.45
C VAL A 99 4.82 3.27 -1.47
N SER A 100 5.25 2.21 -0.81
CA SER A 100 6.23 2.25 0.27
C SER A 100 7.53 1.56 -0.13
N GLY A 101 8.65 2.25 0.01
CA GLY A 101 9.98 1.71 -0.23
C GLY A 101 10.64 1.23 1.06
N PHE A 102 11.29 0.07 1.00
CA PHE A 102 12.03 -0.55 2.11
C PHE A 102 13.41 -1.01 1.64
N THR A 103 14.40 -0.87 2.51
CA THR A 103 15.75 -1.39 2.29
C THR A 103 16.10 -2.43 3.35
N ASP A 104 17.21 -3.15 3.17
CA ASP A 104 17.86 -3.87 4.25
C ASP A 104 18.69 -2.89 5.12
N ASP A 105 19.39 -3.43 6.10
CA ASP A 105 20.23 -2.66 7.04
C ASP A 105 21.63 -2.37 6.54
N MET A 106 22.01 -2.87 5.36
CA MET A 106 23.31 -2.57 4.78
C MET A 106 23.39 -1.11 4.39
N PRO A 107 24.39 -0.37 4.88
CA PRO A 107 24.53 1.03 4.51
C PRO A 107 24.77 1.19 3.01
N VAL A 108 24.22 2.25 2.43
CA VAL A 108 24.55 2.66 1.07
C VAL A 108 26.04 2.95 1.03
N ARG A 109 26.78 2.23 0.19
CA ARG A 109 28.25 2.35 0.13
C ARG A 109 28.67 3.72 -0.33
N GLY A 110 29.70 4.28 0.32
CA GLY A 110 30.18 5.64 0.10
C GLY A 110 30.76 5.96 -1.30
N SER A 111 30.90 4.95 -2.18
CA SER A 111 31.17 5.16 -3.61
C SER A 111 29.92 5.45 -4.43
N ASN A 112 28.75 5.19 -3.89
CA ASN A 112 27.48 5.51 -4.52
C ASN A 112 27.11 6.97 -4.16
N ARG A 113 27.47 7.88 -5.04
CA ARG A 113 27.16 9.32 -4.86
C ARG A 113 25.70 9.67 -5.17
N HIS A 114 24.86 8.67 -5.48
CA HIS A 114 23.48 8.90 -5.89
C HIS A 114 22.51 8.97 -4.70
N PHE A 115 22.85 8.33 -3.57
CA PHE A 115 21.98 8.28 -2.38
C PHE A 115 22.82 8.54 -1.12
N ALA A 116 22.33 9.41 -0.26
CA ALA A 116 22.99 9.74 1.01
C ALA A 116 22.90 8.58 2.01
N ASP A 117 21.74 7.88 2.05
CA ASP A 117 21.42 6.82 3.00
C ASP A 117 20.27 5.92 2.49
N ASN A 118 19.87 4.97 3.34
CA ASN A 118 18.75 4.08 3.04
C ASN A 118 17.39 4.78 3.02
N TRP A 119 17.24 5.90 3.70
CA TRP A 119 16.04 6.72 3.62
C TRP A 119 15.85 7.28 2.21
N GLU A 120 16.89 7.87 1.68
CA GLU A 120 16.87 8.42 0.33
C GLU A 120 16.70 7.34 -0.73
N LEU A 121 17.41 6.21 -0.62
CA LEU A 121 17.26 5.10 -1.54
C LEU A 121 15.82 4.55 -1.56
N SER A 122 15.22 4.34 -0.40
CA SER A 122 13.84 3.87 -0.30
C SER A 122 12.83 4.87 -0.84
N ALA A 123 13.06 6.17 -0.61
CA ALA A 123 12.24 7.25 -1.15
C ALA A 123 12.29 7.29 -2.68
N GLN A 124 13.48 7.24 -3.27
CA GLN A 124 13.67 7.28 -4.73
C GLN A 124 13.06 6.04 -5.41
N ARG A 125 13.20 4.86 -4.80
CA ARG A 125 12.56 3.63 -5.31
C ARG A 125 11.04 3.73 -5.27
N ALA A 126 10.47 4.20 -4.18
CA ALA A 126 9.03 4.42 -4.08
C ALA A 126 8.53 5.44 -5.12
N LEU A 127 9.27 6.53 -5.34
CA LEU A 127 8.96 7.53 -6.36
C LEU A 127 9.04 6.97 -7.78
N THR A 128 10.05 6.16 -8.09
CA THR A 128 10.19 5.52 -9.39
C THR A 128 8.99 4.62 -9.70
N VAL A 129 8.57 3.79 -8.74
CA VAL A 129 7.38 2.95 -8.88
C VAL A 129 6.12 3.80 -9.04
N THR A 130 5.96 4.82 -8.22
CA THR A 130 4.80 5.75 -8.28
C THR A 130 4.70 6.41 -9.66
N ARG A 131 5.78 6.98 -10.16
CA ARG A 131 5.81 7.61 -11.49
C ARG A 131 5.50 6.63 -12.61
N THR A 132 6.03 5.43 -12.53
CA THR A 132 5.76 4.38 -13.53
C THR A 132 4.29 3.98 -13.54
N LEU A 133 3.67 3.80 -12.37
CA LEU A 133 2.24 3.50 -12.29
C LEU A 133 1.37 4.64 -12.83
N ILE A 134 1.76 5.89 -12.60
CA ILE A 134 1.06 7.06 -13.19
C ILE A 134 1.19 7.05 -14.72
N GLU A 135 2.39 6.80 -15.26
CA GLU A 135 2.61 6.67 -16.70
C GLU A 135 1.76 5.56 -17.33
N GLU A 136 1.51 4.48 -16.58
CA GLU A 136 0.72 3.33 -17.04
C GLU A 136 -0.79 3.46 -16.75
N GLY A 137 -1.25 4.60 -16.23
CA GLY A 137 -2.66 4.93 -16.15
C GLY A 137 -3.27 5.07 -14.74
N VAL A 138 -2.48 4.93 -13.68
CA VAL A 138 -2.97 5.21 -12.31
C VAL A 138 -3.10 6.73 -12.15
N PRO A 139 -4.26 7.26 -11.71
CA PRO A 139 -4.42 8.70 -11.52
C PRO A 139 -3.43 9.26 -10.49
N SER A 140 -2.74 10.34 -10.84
CA SER A 140 -1.77 10.99 -9.95
C SER A 140 -2.39 11.52 -8.64
N SER A 141 -3.69 11.82 -8.65
CA SER A 141 -4.44 12.24 -7.46
C SER A 141 -4.77 11.09 -6.50
N ALA A 142 -4.57 9.84 -6.92
CA ALA A 142 -4.94 8.64 -6.17
C ALA A 142 -3.72 7.82 -5.69
N ILE A 143 -2.51 8.36 -5.77
CA ILE A 143 -1.28 7.65 -5.44
C ILE A 143 -0.27 8.58 -4.77
N PHE A 144 0.48 8.05 -3.81
CA PHE A 144 1.59 8.76 -3.19
C PHE A 144 2.70 7.80 -2.73
N ALA A 145 3.91 8.34 -2.57
CA ALA A 145 5.07 7.58 -2.15
C ALA A 145 5.38 7.78 -0.66
N ALA A 146 5.89 6.73 -0.02
CA ALA A 146 6.38 6.74 1.35
C ALA A 146 7.74 6.03 1.44
N ALA A 147 8.59 6.47 2.35
CA ALA A 147 9.92 5.89 2.57
C ALA A 147 10.03 5.36 4.00
N PHE A 148 10.48 4.13 4.16
CA PHE A 148 10.69 3.51 5.46
C PHE A 148 12.16 3.16 5.74
N GLY A 149 13.05 3.27 4.75
CA GLY A 149 14.45 2.90 4.89
C GLY A 149 14.58 1.44 5.36
N SER A 150 15.46 1.21 6.33
CA SER A 150 15.69 -0.12 6.94
C SER A 150 14.90 -0.36 8.22
N GLN A 151 13.94 0.50 8.56
CA GLN A 151 13.31 0.51 9.90
C GLN A 151 12.23 -0.55 10.09
N GLN A 152 11.73 -1.16 9.03
CA GLN A 152 10.69 -2.20 9.12
C GLN A 152 11.09 -3.47 8.37
N PRO A 153 12.03 -4.24 8.88
CA PRO A 153 12.43 -5.51 8.28
C PRO A 153 11.30 -6.54 8.41
N VAL A 154 11.08 -7.35 7.37
CA VAL A 154 10.13 -8.48 7.40
C VAL A 154 10.79 -9.79 7.76
N ALA A 155 12.12 -9.82 7.79
CA ALA A 155 12.96 -10.93 8.21
C ALA A 155 14.22 -10.38 8.88
N ALA A 156 14.89 -11.23 9.67
CA ALA A 156 16.16 -10.84 10.26
C ALA A 156 17.20 -10.50 9.19
N ASN A 157 17.88 -9.36 9.32
CA ASN A 157 18.94 -8.90 8.43
C ASN A 157 20.30 -9.59 8.73
N THR A 158 20.26 -10.81 9.28
CA THR A 158 21.45 -11.57 9.70
C THR A 158 22.11 -12.34 8.57
N ASP A 159 21.36 -12.64 7.52
CA ASP A 159 21.83 -13.38 6.35
C ASP A 159 21.36 -12.71 5.04
N ALA A 160 21.85 -13.25 3.91
CA ALA A 160 21.53 -12.72 2.59
C ALA A 160 20.04 -12.85 2.24
N ASP A 161 19.40 -13.94 2.65
CA ASP A 161 17.98 -14.19 2.36
C ASP A 161 17.08 -13.27 3.18
N GLY A 162 17.37 -13.04 4.45
CA GLY A 162 16.65 -12.09 5.30
C GLY A 162 16.75 -10.66 4.76
N ARG A 163 17.95 -10.22 4.37
CA ARG A 163 18.16 -8.92 3.74
C ARG A 163 17.42 -8.82 2.39
N ALA A 164 17.45 -9.87 1.57
CA ALA A 164 16.73 -9.86 0.29
C ALA A 164 15.22 -9.68 0.46
N ARG A 165 14.62 -10.30 1.48
CA ARG A 165 13.20 -10.12 1.80
C ARG A 165 12.88 -8.71 2.30
N SER A 166 13.80 -8.09 3.02
CA SER A 166 13.64 -6.72 3.52
C SER A 166 13.71 -5.68 2.40
N ARG A 167 14.46 -5.93 1.33
CA ARG A 167 14.51 -5.09 0.13
C ARG A 167 13.25 -5.31 -0.71
N ARG A 168 12.27 -4.45 -0.55
CA ARG A 168 10.97 -4.59 -1.22
C ARG A 168 10.31 -3.24 -1.46
N VAL A 169 9.31 -3.23 -2.32
CA VAL A 169 8.31 -2.18 -2.41
C VAL A 169 6.96 -2.79 -2.07
N GLU A 170 6.22 -2.13 -1.22
CA GLU A 170 4.84 -2.49 -0.88
C GLU A 170 3.88 -1.43 -1.41
N MET A 171 2.71 -1.88 -1.86
CA MET A 171 1.63 -0.99 -2.28
C MET A 171 0.37 -1.39 -1.54
N ALA A 172 -0.29 -0.44 -0.92
CA ALA A 172 -1.50 -0.69 -0.15
C ALA A 172 -2.54 0.40 -0.40
N PRO A 173 -3.81 0.02 -0.65
CA PRO A 173 -4.89 0.98 -0.61
C PRO A 173 -5.07 1.52 0.81
N VAL A 174 -5.18 2.85 0.93
CA VAL A 174 -5.44 3.54 2.18
C VAL A 174 -6.63 4.49 2.00
N PRO A 175 -7.43 4.75 3.04
CA PRO A 175 -8.54 5.69 2.94
C PRO A 175 -8.06 7.07 2.49
N LYS A 176 -8.81 7.75 1.62
CA LYS A 176 -8.62 9.18 1.37
C LYS A 176 -8.84 9.91 2.68
N SER A 177 -7.84 10.68 3.13
CA SER A 177 -8.03 11.50 4.32
C SER A 177 -9.12 12.53 4.03
N SER A 178 -10.04 12.70 4.96
CA SER A 178 -11.14 13.67 4.89
C SER A 178 -10.65 15.13 5.06
N ALA A 179 -9.48 15.46 4.54
CA ALA A 179 -8.98 16.84 4.53
C ALA A 179 -9.91 17.78 3.75
N ALA A 180 -10.71 17.26 2.83
CA ALA A 180 -11.73 18.03 2.11
C ALA A 180 -12.96 18.41 2.94
N ALA A 181 -13.16 17.86 4.14
CA ALA A 181 -14.30 18.17 4.99
C ALA A 181 -14.10 19.45 5.84
N ARG A 182 -12.94 20.10 5.79
CA ARG A 182 -12.64 21.31 6.58
C ARG A 182 -12.78 22.63 5.82
N GLU A 183 -12.99 22.61 4.53
CA GLU A 183 -13.16 23.84 3.72
C GLU A 183 -14.62 24.29 3.54
N GLY A 184 -15.58 23.59 4.13
CA GLY A 184 -17.01 23.90 3.99
C GLY A 184 -17.66 24.65 5.16
N ASN A 185 -16.90 25.08 6.19
CA ASN A 185 -17.46 25.77 7.36
C ASN A 185 -16.55 26.95 7.80
N GLY A 186 -16.41 27.89 6.92
CA GLY A 186 -15.83 29.20 7.17
C GLY A 186 -16.71 30.30 6.60
#